data_995ddf9a955a5ec1b062fadb8bdd0b03
#
_entry.id   995ddf9a955a5ec1b062fadb8bdd0b03
#
_cell.length_a   1.000
_cell.length_b   1.000
_cell.length_c   1.000
_cell.angle_alpha   90.00
_cell.angle_beta   90.00
_cell.angle_gamma   90.00
#
_symmetry.space_group_name_H-M   'P 1'
#
loop_
_entity.id
_entity.type
_entity.pdbx_description
1 polymer ?
#
loop_
_entity_poly.entity_id
_entity_poly.type
_entity_poly.pdbx_seq_one_letter_code
_entity_poly.pdbx_strand_id
1 'polypeptide(L)'
;LISDNTKCIKCMRCIQICDKVQSLSVWDVVNTGSRTTVNVSGNRPIEKADCAICGQCITHCPVGALRERDDTDKVFAALNNPDVITVVQVAPSVRAAWGEQLGMTNEQATEKRLAATLKHMGFDYVFDTNFSADLTIMEEGTEFVEKLKRRNLNKFPMFTSCCPGWVRFVKSQYPEFVDHLSTAKSPQQMFGAVTKSYFAKKADIDPARICSISIMPCVSKKEEAALPQMADAGYGQDVDIVITTRELVRMIRAESVYPMALDEVEFDSPLGEYSGAGV
;
A
#
# COMPACT_ATOMS: atom_id res chain seq x y z
N LEU A 1 0.60 -11.58 5.42
CA LEU A 1 1.31 -11.65 6.70
C LEU A 1 1.94 -13.03 6.83
N ILE A 2 3.19 -13.09 7.28
CA ILE A 2 3.97 -14.33 7.51
C ILE A 2 4.17 -14.48 9.02
N SER A 3 3.94 -15.69 9.54
CA SER A 3 4.16 -16.06 10.93
C SER A 3 5.21 -17.17 11.02
N ASP A 4 6.22 -16.95 11.83
CA ASP A 4 7.28 -17.92 12.14
C ASP A 4 7.30 -18.18 13.64
N ASN A 5 6.60 -19.22 14.06
CA ASN A 5 6.46 -19.56 15.47
C ASN A 5 7.78 -20.02 16.13
N THR A 6 8.80 -20.38 15.33
CA THR A 6 10.11 -20.78 15.87
C THR A 6 10.85 -19.60 16.50
N LYS A 7 10.58 -18.38 16.02
CA LYS A 7 11.13 -17.14 16.57
C LYS A 7 10.33 -16.56 17.73
N CYS A 8 9.10 -17.05 17.94
CA CYS A 8 8.17 -16.45 18.89
C CYS A 8 8.62 -16.66 20.35
N ILE A 9 8.91 -15.58 21.06
CA ILE A 9 9.25 -15.60 22.50
C ILE A 9 8.02 -15.49 23.42
N LYS A 10 6.80 -15.57 22.87
CA LYS A 10 5.53 -15.54 23.60
C LYS A 10 5.35 -14.28 24.47
N CYS A 11 5.81 -13.14 24.01
CA CYS A 11 5.73 -11.86 24.75
C CYS A 11 4.35 -11.21 24.75
N MET A 12 3.38 -11.77 24.01
CA MET A 12 1.98 -11.36 23.91
C MET A 12 1.73 -9.94 23.35
N ARG A 13 2.74 -9.20 22.87
CA ARG A 13 2.59 -7.83 22.34
C ARG A 13 1.63 -7.78 21.14
N CYS A 14 1.69 -8.78 20.24
CA CYS A 14 0.79 -8.87 19.08
C CYS A 14 -0.68 -9.04 19.51
N ILE A 15 -0.94 -9.80 20.59
CA ILE A 15 -2.28 -9.97 21.17
C ILE A 15 -2.74 -8.62 21.73
N GLN A 16 -1.92 -8.00 22.58
CA GLN A 16 -2.29 -6.74 23.26
C GLN A 16 -2.58 -5.60 22.26
N ILE A 17 -1.72 -5.41 21.26
CA ILE A 17 -1.94 -4.35 20.27
C ILE A 17 -3.19 -4.61 19.43
N CYS A 18 -3.45 -5.87 19.06
CA CYS A 18 -4.59 -6.25 18.25
C CYS A 18 -5.91 -6.14 19.05
N ASP A 19 -5.91 -6.56 20.31
CA ASP A 19 -7.10 -6.52 21.17
C ASP A 19 -7.37 -5.12 21.74
N LYS A 20 -6.38 -4.51 22.42
CA LYS A 20 -6.59 -3.27 23.19
C LYS A 20 -6.56 -2.00 22.35
N VAL A 21 -5.82 -1.97 21.25
CA VAL A 21 -5.67 -0.76 20.43
C VAL A 21 -6.45 -0.86 19.12
N GLN A 22 -6.38 -2.03 18.45
CA GLN A 22 -7.07 -2.23 17.18
C GLN A 22 -8.50 -2.77 17.34
N SER A 23 -8.88 -3.27 18.53
CA SER A 23 -10.20 -3.84 18.84
C SER A 23 -10.63 -4.97 17.90
N LEU A 24 -9.67 -5.79 17.43
CA LEU A 24 -9.91 -6.86 16.46
C LEU A 24 -9.76 -8.26 17.02
N SER A 25 -9.01 -8.46 18.11
CA SER A 25 -8.81 -9.74 18.82
C SER A 25 -8.46 -10.93 17.91
N VAL A 26 -7.64 -10.67 16.87
CA VAL A 26 -7.26 -11.70 15.88
C VAL A 26 -6.30 -12.73 16.46
N TRP A 27 -5.37 -12.30 17.33
CA TRP A 27 -4.32 -13.12 17.92
C TRP A 27 -4.71 -13.60 19.31
N ASP A 28 -4.36 -14.84 19.63
CA ASP A 28 -4.63 -15.44 20.93
C ASP A 28 -3.52 -16.40 21.34
N VAL A 29 -3.55 -16.81 22.59
CA VAL A 29 -2.74 -17.91 23.12
C VAL A 29 -3.46 -19.22 22.82
N VAL A 30 -2.82 -20.07 22.05
CA VAL A 30 -3.40 -21.34 21.63
C VAL A 30 -2.57 -22.52 22.16
N ASN A 31 -3.24 -23.68 22.26
CA ASN A 31 -2.70 -24.91 22.84
C ASN A 31 -2.38 -24.79 24.36
N THR A 32 -1.88 -25.84 24.96
CA THR A 32 -1.61 -25.95 26.41
C THR A 32 -0.25 -26.59 26.69
N GLY A 33 0.26 -26.34 27.90
CA GLY A 33 1.53 -26.89 28.36
C GLY A 33 2.72 -26.47 27.51
N SER A 34 3.60 -27.39 27.17
CA SER A 34 4.79 -27.13 26.36
C SER A 34 4.46 -26.69 24.92
N ARG A 35 3.26 -27.00 24.44
CA ARG A 35 2.79 -26.63 23.10
C ARG A 35 2.14 -25.24 23.02
N THR A 36 2.02 -24.54 24.15
CA THR A 36 1.47 -23.17 24.17
C THR A 36 2.22 -22.28 23.20
N THR A 37 1.49 -21.59 22.32
CA THR A 37 2.04 -20.65 21.36
C THR A 37 1.05 -19.50 21.09
N VAL A 38 1.48 -18.48 20.39
CA VAL A 38 0.62 -17.41 19.90
C VAL A 38 0.26 -17.73 18.45
N ASN A 39 -1.04 -17.73 18.15
CA ASN A 39 -1.54 -17.94 16.79
C ASN A 39 -2.84 -17.16 16.59
N VAL A 40 -3.42 -17.25 15.42
CA VAL A 40 -4.77 -16.73 15.17
C VAL A 40 -5.76 -17.45 16.07
N SER A 41 -6.67 -16.72 16.68
CA SER A 41 -7.68 -17.25 17.60
C SER A 41 -8.40 -18.46 16.98
N GLY A 42 -8.49 -19.55 17.76
CA GLY A 42 -9.06 -20.82 17.30
C GLY A 42 -8.20 -21.60 16.29
N ASN A 43 -6.91 -21.27 16.13
CA ASN A 43 -5.99 -21.88 15.13
C ASN A 43 -6.51 -21.81 13.69
N ARG A 44 -7.41 -20.88 13.38
CA ARG A 44 -7.96 -20.70 12.03
C ARG A 44 -6.94 -19.99 11.11
N PRO A 45 -7.03 -20.17 9.79
CA PRO A 45 -6.25 -19.38 8.84
C PRO A 45 -6.56 -17.89 8.97
N ILE A 46 -5.55 -17.03 8.78
CA ILE A 46 -5.70 -15.58 8.95
C ILE A 46 -6.68 -14.96 7.92
N GLU A 47 -6.82 -15.57 6.77
CA GLU A 47 -7.79 -15.16 5.74
C GLU A 47 -9.25 -15.30 6.20
N LYS A 48 -9.49 -16.21 7.17
CA LYS A 48 -10.79 -16.44 7.78
C LYS A 48 -10.99 -15.66 9.09
N ALA A 49 -10.01 -14.87 9.49
CA ALA A 49 -10.11 -14.02 10.67
C ALA A 49 -10.52 -12.59 10.25
N ASP A 50 -11.14 -11.86 11.19
CA ASP A 50 -11.56 -10.47 10.97
C ASP A 50 -10.37 -9.50 11.06
N CYS A 51 -9.30 -9.85 10.36
CA CYS A 51 -8.05 -9.08 10.34
C CYS A 51 -8.14 -7.91 9.36
N ALA A 52 -7.95 -6.68 9.84
CA ALA A 52 -7.90 -5.49 8.98
C ALA A 52 -6.56 -5.35 8.22
N ILE A 53 -5.61 -6.27 8.43
CA ILE A 53 -4.25 -6.23 7.82
C ILE A 53 -3.53 -4.89 8.08
N CYS A 54 -3.77 -4.30 9.25
CA CYS A 54 -3.18 -3.03 9.65
C CYS A 54 -1.66 -3.08 9.91
N GLY A 55 -1.08 -4.30 10.09
CA GLY A 55 0.36 -4.50 10.31
C GLY A 55 0.85 -4.18 11.71
N GLN A 56 0.01 -3.74 12.65
CA GLN A 56 0.46 -3.33 14.00
C GLN A 56 1.10 -4.49 14.78
N CYS A 57 0.63 -5.71 14.58
CA CYS A 57 1.26 -6.88 15.19
C CYS A 57 2.69 -7.14 14.67
N ILE A 58 2.99 -6.73 13.43
CA ILE A 58 4.33 -6.81 12.83
C ILE A 58 5.27 -5.81 13.52
N THR A 59 4.85 -4.55 13.62
CA THR A 59 5.67 -3.48 14.20
C THR A 59 5.97 -3.67 15.68
N HIS A 60 5.08 -4.39 16.39
CA HIS A 60 5.24 -4.69 17.83
C HIS A 60 5.92 -6.03 18.11
N CYS A 61 6.24 -6.82 17.08
CA CYS A 61 6.96 -8.09 17.27
C CYS A 61 8.47 -7.85 17.42
N PRO A 62 9.05 -8.06 18.62
CA PRO A 62 10.45 -7.70 18.88
C PRO A 62 11.46 -8.63 18.20
N VAL A 63 11.01 -9.81 17.76
CA VAL A 63 11.87 -10.86 17.20
C VAL A 63 11.58 -11.18 15.74
N GLY A 64 10.70 -10.41 15.08
CA GLY A 64 10.31 -10.64 13.68
C GLY A 64 9.63 -12.00 13.43
N ALA A 65 8.97 -12.56 14.46
CA ALA A 65 8.14 -13.77 14.30
C ALA A 65 6.90 -13.48 13.42
N LEU A 66 6.43 -12.24 13.45
CA LEU A 66 5.40 -11.74 12.54
C LEU A 66 6.06 -10.71 11.61
N ARG A 67 5.84 -10.89 10.30
CA ARG A 67 6.41 -9.99 9.28
C ARG A 67 5.50 -9.89 8.07
N GLU A 68 5.66 -8.85 7.28
CA GLU A 68 5.07 -8.73 5.97
C GLU A 68 5.70 -9.72 4.98
N ARG A 69 4.97 -10.03 3.90
CA ARG A 69 5.56 -10.68 2.73
C ARG A 69 6.55 -9.70 2.11
N ASP A 70 7.74 -10.17 1.80
CA ASP A 70 8.75 -9.41 1.10
C ASP A 70 8.53 -9.55 -0.40
N ASP A 71 8.35 -8.44 -1.10
CA ASP A 71 8.17 -8.42 -2.55
C ASP A 71 9.33 -7.71 -3.27
N THR A 72 10.46 -7.43 -2.57
CA THR A 72 11.63 -6.76 -3.15
C THR A 72 12.25 -7.55 -4.30
N ASP A 73 12.31 -8.89 -4.18
CA ASP A 73 12.83 -9.76 -5.25
C ASP A 73 12.03 -9.61 -6.55
N LYS A 74 10.71 -9.40 -6.46
CA LYS A 74 9.87 -9.17 -7.64
C LYS A 74 10.18 -7.83 -8.31
N VAL A 75 10.46 -6.80 -7.52
CA VAL A 75 10.85 -5.49 -8.04
C VAL A 75 12.20 -5.60 -8.73
N PHE A 76 13.19 -6.23 -8.12
CA PHE A 76 14.50 -6.46 -8.75
C PHE A 76 14.39 -7.29 -10.03
N ALA A 77 13.53 -8.31 -10.06
CA ALA A 77 13.27 -9.07 -11.26
C ALA A 77 12.66 -8.21 -12.39
N ALA A 78 11.74 -7.28 -12.05
CA ALA A 78 11.16 -6.36 -13.01
C ALA A 78 12.19 -5.35 -13.54
N LEU A 79 13.00 -4.76 -12.65
CA LEU A 79 14.06 -3.80 -13.01
C LEU A 79 15.14 -4.42 -13.93
N ASN A 80 15.42 -5.71 -13.76
CA ASN A 80 16.42 -6.43 -14.56
C ASN A 80 15.85 -7.05 -15.85
N ASN A 81 14.57 -6.90 -16.12
CA ASN A 81 13.93 -7.45 -17.33
C ASN A 81 13.79 -6.39 -18.42
N PRO A 82 14.55 -6.45 -19.51
CA PRO A 82 14.52 -5.43 -20.58
C PRO A 82 13.20 -5.39 -21.37
N ASP A 83 12.35 -6.42 -21.25
CA ASP A 83 11.06 -6.46 -21.91
C ASP A 83 9.95 -5.77 -21.10
N VAL A 84 10.23 -5.41 -19.86
CA VAL A 84 9.30 -4.78 -18.93
C VAL A 84 9.62 -3.30 -18.80
N ILE A 85 8.60 -2.47 -18.74
CA ILE A 85 8.69 -1.04 -18.43
C ILE A 85 8.18 -0.85 -17.02
N THR A 86 9.06 -0.42 -16.14
CA THR A 86 8.77 -0.23 -14.72
C THR A 86 8.21 1.17 -14.46
N VAL A 87 6.98 1.21 -13.95
CA VAL A 87 6.31 2.46 -13.57
C VAL A 87 6.06 2.41 -12.06
N VAL A 88 6.72 3.28 -11.31
CA VAL A 88 6.56 3.33 -9.85
C VAL A 88 5.81 4.57 -9.42
N GLN A 89 4.86 4.38 -8.50
CA GLN A 89 4.16 5.45 -7.79
C GLN A 89 4.57 5.50 -6.32
N VAL A 90 4.66 6.69 -5.76
CA VAL A 90 5.07 6.93 -4.38
C VAL A 90 3.95 7.62 -3.60
N ALA A 91 3.51 7.01 -2.49
CA ALA A 91 2.50 7.60 -1.62
C ALA A 91 3.04 8.82 -0.85
N PRO A 92 2.17 9.82 -0.54
CA PRO A 92 2.57 11.04 0.19
C PRO A 92 3.29 10.76 1.51
N SER A 93 2.78 9.84 2.33
CA SER A 93 3.38 9.48 3.62
C SER A 93 4.74 8.77 3.49
N VAL A 94 5.01 8.12 2.36
CA VAL A 94 6.34 7.53 2.08
C VAL A 94 7.35 8.65 1.89
N ARG A 95 7.01 9.71 1.18
CA ARG A 95 7.88 10.87 0.98
C ARG A 95 8.34 11.50 2.29
N ALA A 96 7.46 11.51 3.31
CA ALA A 96 7.79 12.05 4.63
C ALA A 96 8.66 11.14 5.50
N ALA A 97 8.70 9.82 5.25
CA ALA A 97 9.28 8.84 6.18
C ALA A 97 10.47 8.03 5.62
N TRP A 98 10.73 8.07 4.32
CA TRP A 98 11.73 7.20 3.69
C TRP A 98 13.17 7.42 4.17
N GLY A 99 13.49 8.66 4.56
CA GLY A 99 14.83 9.02 5.02
C GLY A 99 15.17 8.60 6.45
N GLU A 100 14.16 8.38 7.30
CA GLU A 100 14.35 8.10 8.73
C GLU A 100 15.29 6.92 8.99
N GLN A 101 15.06 5.79 8.35
CA GLN A 101 15.88 4.60 8.52
C GLN A 101 17.24 4.69 7.82
N LEU A 102 17.43 5.67 6.95
CA LEU A 102 18.72 5.98 6.31
C LEU A 102 19.53 7.00 7.10
N GLY A 103 19.00 7.49 8.22
CA GLY A 103 19.66 8.48 9.08
C GLY A 103 19.69 9.88 8.49
N MET A 104 18.76 10.18 7.56
CA MET A 104 18.62 11.49 6.93
C MET A 104 17.71 12.38 7.76
N THR A 105 17.99 13.70 7.77
CA THR A 105 17.04 14.68 8.31
C THR A 105 15.87 14.92 7.34
N ASN A 106 14.80 15.56 7.82
CA ASN A 106 13.65 15.87 6.96
C ASN A 106 14.03 16.80 5.80
N GLU A 107 14.96 17.73 6.03
CA GLU A 107 15.48 18.64 5.01
C GLU A 107 16.33 17.91 3.96
N GLN A 108 16.96 16.81 4.34
CA GLN A 108 17.75 15.95 3.44
C GLN A 108 16.89 14.97 2.64
N ALA A 109 15.83 14.46 3.27
CA ALA A 109 14.95 13.45 2.69
C ALA A 109 13.84 14.07 1.82
N THR A 110 14.24 14.95 0.89
CA THR A 110 13.28 15.62 0.00
C THR A 110 12.60 14.65 -0.97
N GLU A 111 11.44 15.03 -1.48
CA GLU A 111 10.71 14.24 -2.49
C GLU A 111 11.51 14.16 -3.80
N LYS A 112 12.21 15.23 -4.19
CA LYS A 112 13.07 15.25 -5.38
C LYS A 112 14.26 14.31 -5.27
N ARG A 113 14.82 14.18 -4.07
CA ARG A 113 15.91 13.23 -3.81
C ARG A 113 15.39 11.79 -3.80
N LEU A 114 14.17 11.55 -3.35
CA LEU A 114 13.53 10.26 -3.49
C LEU A 114 13.32 9.89 -4.96
N ALA A 115 12.81 10.83 -5.77
CA ALA A 115 12.67 10.62 -7.21
C ALA A 115 14.02 10.31 -7.88
N ALA A 116 15.07 11.06 -7.54
CA ALA A 116 16.44 10.79 -8.01
C ALA A 116 16.92 9.39 -7.60
N THR A 117 16.66 8.98 -6.36
CA THR A 117 17.03 7.67 -5.85
C THR A 117 16.37 6.55 -6.64
N LEU A 118 15.06 6.66 -6.88
CA LEU A 118 14.31 5.66 -7.66
C LEU A 118 14.77 5.60 -9.12
N LYS A 119 15.00 6.76 -9.76
CA LYS A 119 15.56 6.80 -11.13
C LYS A 119 16.96 6.18 -11.19
N HIS A 120 17.80 6.44 -10.18
CA HIS A 120 19.13 5.84 -10.10
C HIS A 120 19.07 4.31 -9.92
N MET A 121 18.05 3.79 -9.23
CA MET A 121 17.80 2.35 -9.11
C MET A 121 17.28 1.69 -10.40
N GLY A 122 17.00 2.46 -11.44
CA GLY A 122 16.64 1.95 -12.76
C GLY A 122 15.14 1.90 -13.06
N PHE A 123 14.29 2.56 -12.27
CA PHE A 123 12.88 2.71 -12.64
C PHE A 123 12.74 3.60 -13.87
N ASP A 124 11.97 3.15 -14.88
CA ASP A 124 11.78 3.88 -16.13
C ASP A 124 10.94 5.16 -15.92
N TYR A 125 9.88 5.07 -15.12
CA TYR A 125 9.01 6.18 -14.77
C TYR A 125 8.75 6.22 -13.27
N VAL A 126 8.89 7.41 -12.68
CA VAL A 126 8.71 7.66 -11.25
C VAL A 126 7.65 8.74 -11.06
N PHE A 127 6.46 8.36 -10.58
CA PHE A 127 5.31 9.23 -10.43
C PHE A 127 4.95 9.49 -8.97
N ASP A 128 4.25 10.60 -8.74
CA ASP A 128 3.60 10.90 -7.48
C ASP A 128 2.16 10.37 -7.46
N THR A 129 1.78 9.67 -6.40
CA THR A 129 0.40 9.19 -6.18
C THR A 129 -0.60 10.35 -6.02
N ASN A 130 -0.15 11.59 -5.75
CA ASN A 130 -1.02 12.77 -5.65
C ASN A 130 -1.89 12.99 -6.89
N PHE A 131 -1.38 12.68 -8.08
CA PHE A 131 -2.19 12.75 -9.30
C PHE A 131 -3.47 11.90 -9.18
N SER A 132 -3.34 10.67 -8.71
CA SER A 132 -4.49 9.78 -8.53
C SER A 132 -5.30 10.07 -7.27
N ALA A 133 -4.71 10.74 -6.29
CA ALA A 133 -5.46 11.28 -5.15
C ALA A 133 -6.43 12.37 -5.59
N ASP A 134 -6.02 13.26 -6.49
CA ASP A 134 -6.90 14.25 -7.11
C ASP A 134 -8.06 13.57 -7.88
N LEU A 135 -7.77 12.51 -8.65
CA LEU A 135 -8.82 11.74 -9.32
C LEU A 135 -9.80 11.11 -8.32
N THR A 136 -9.29 10.58 -7.21
CA THR A 136 -10.13 10.00 -6.16
C THR A 136 -11.06 11.05 -5.56
N ILE A 137 -10.56 12.27 -5.29
CA ILE A 137 -11.39 13.38 -4.80
C ILE A 137 -12.49 13.76 -5.81
N MET A 138 -12.17 13.78 -7.10
CA MET A 138 -13.15 14.06 -8.14
C MET A 138 -14.27 13.01 -8.16
N GLU A 139 -13.93 11.73 -8.09
CA GLU A 139 -14.90 10.63 -8.09
C GLU A 139 -15.72 10.60 -6.80
N GLU A 140 -15.08 10.64 -5.63
CA GLU A 140 -15.79 10.64 -4.34
C GLU A 140 -16.64 11.90 -4.15
N GLY A 141 -16.14 13.06 -4.58
CA GLY A 141 -16.90 14.31 -4.55
C GLY A 141 -18.13 14.27 -5.46
N THR A 142 -17.99 13.69 -6.65
CA THR A 142 -19.11 13.49 -7.57
C THR A 142 -20.15 12.55 -6.97
N GLU A 143 -19.73 11.41 -6.43
CA GLU A 143 -20.60 10.45 -5.74
C GLU A 143 -21.34 11.12 -4.57
N PHE A 144 -20.63 11.92 -3.76
CA PHE A 144 -21.22 12.66 -2.63
C PHE A 144 -22.31 13.63 -3.11
N VAL A 145 -22.02 14.45 -4.13
CA VAL A 145 -22.98 15.41 -4.70
C VAL A 145 -24.21 14.71 -5.29
N GLU A 146 -23.99 13.57 -5.96
CA GLU A 146 -25.11 12.77 -6.51
C GLU A 146 -26.00 12.20 -5.40
N LYS A 147 -25.41 11.65 -4.33
CA LYS A 147 -26.15 11.15 -3.16
C LYS A 147 -26.98 12.26 -2.52
N LEU A 148 -26.44 13.49 -2.40
CA LEU A 148 -27.18 14.66 -1.90
C LEU A 148 -28.34 15.04 -2.82
N LYS A 149 -28.11 15.14 -4.14
CA LYS A 149 -29.14 15.50 -5.12
C LYS A 149 -30.30 14.50 -5.14
N ARG A 150 -30.01 13.21 -5.01
CA ARG A 150 -31.00 12.13 -4.94
C ARG A 150 -31.69 12.03 -3.58
N ARG A 151 -31.34 12.89 -2.61
CA ARG A 151 -31.83 12.87 -1.21
C ARG A 151 -31.74 11.50 -0.56
N ASN A 152 -30.69 10.73 -0.90
CA ASN A 152 -30.45 9.40 -0.33
C ASN A 152 -29.80 9.49 1.05
N LEU A 153 -30.55 10.10 2.00
CA LEU A 153 -30.06 10.41 3.35
C LEU A 153 -29.76 9.16 4.18
N ASN A 154 -30.29 8.00 3.81
CA ASN A 154 -30.05 6.74 4.52
C ASN A 154 -28.62 6.21 4.35
N LYS A 155 -27.84 6.79 3.42
CA LYS A 155 -26.42 6.45 3.18
C LYS A 155 -25.45 7.51 3.70
N PHE A 156 -25.89 8.33 4.65
CA PHE A 156 -25.05 9.29 5.35
C PHE A 156 -24.84 8.88 6.81
N PRO A 157 -23.65 9.15 7.41
CA PRO A 157 -22.49 9.77 6.76
C PRO A 157 -21.93 8.89 5.63
N MET A 158 -21.37 9.50 4.57
CA MET A 158 -20.60 8.79 3.57
C MET A 158 -19.14 8.67 4.06
N PHE A 159 -18.59 7.46 3.98
CA PHE A 159 -17.19 7.19 4.35
C PHE A 159 -16.33 7.01 3.11
N THR A 160 -15.10 7.52 3.14
CA THR A 160 -14.12 7.27 2.09
C THR A 160 -13.63 5.80 2.13
N SER A 161 -13.17 5.29 1.00
CA SER A 161 -12.74 3.88 0.85
C SER A 161 -11.27 3.71 0.45
N CYS A 162 -10.48 4.78 0.51
CA CYS A 162 -9.07 4.76 0.11
C CYS A 162 -8.16 3.87 0.98
N CYS A 163 -8.57 3.55 2.23
CA CYS A 163 -7.83 2.68 3.13
C CYS A 163 -8.41 1.26 3.14
N PRO A 164 -7.73 0.24 2.56
CA PRO A 164 -8.26 -1.12 2.53
C PRO A 164 -8.38 -1.75 3.93
N GLY A 165 -7.53 -1.34 4.87
CA GLY A 165 -7.66 -1.76 6.28
C GLY A 165 -8.96 -1.26 6.92
N TRP A 166 -9.34 0.01 6.65
CA TRP A 166 -10.61 0.58 7.07
C TRP A 166 -11.80 -0.14 6.44
N VAL A 167 -11.76 -0.38 5.12
CA VAL A 167 -12.83 -1.10 4.41
C VAL A 167 -13.04 -2.50 5.00
N ARG A 168 -11.95 -3.25 5.29
CA ARG A 168 -12.05 -4.56 5.95
C ARG A 168 -12.61 -4.46 7.36
N PHE A 169 -12.18 -3.46 8.12
CA PHE A 169 -12.68 -3.22 9.47
C PHE A 169 -14.19 -2.97 9.46
N VAL A 170 -14.68 -2.09 8.59
CA VAL A 170 -16.13 -1.85 8.44
C VAL A 170 -16.86 -3.12 8.06
N LYS A 171 -16.38 -3.85 7.05
CA LYS A 171 -17.01 -5.09 6.59
C LYS A 171 -17.12 -6.16 7.67
N SER A 172 -16.16 -6.23 8.59
CA SER A 172 -16.12 -7.26 9.64
C SER A 172 -16.81 -6.83 10.93
N GLN A 173 -16.67 -5.57 11.34
CA GLN A 173 -17.15 -5.10 12.65
C GLN A 173 -18.46 -4.31 12.57
N TYR A 174 -18.74 -3.67 11.43
CA TYR A 174 -19.88 -2.79 11.21
C TYR A 174 -20.50 -3.03 9.84
N PRO A 175 -20.98 -4.25 9.53
CA PRO A 175 -21.49 -4.59 8.20
C PRO A 175 -22.67 -3.72 7.76
N GLU A 176 -23.43 -3.15 8.70
CA GLU A 176 -24.50 -2.20 8.43
C GLU A 176 -24.05 -0.89 7.79
N PHE A 177 -22.76 -0.54 7.91
CA PHE A 177 -22.19 0.65 7.30
C PHE A 177 -21.49 0.40 5.96
N VAL A 178 -21.51 -0.81 5.44
CA VAL A 178 -20.86 -1.13 4.14
C VAL A 178 -21.43 -0.28 3.01
N ASP A 179 -22.73 -0.05 3.00
CA ASP A 179 -23.43 0.79 2.02
C ASP A 179 -23.11 2.29 2.15
N HIS A 180 -22.47 2.69 3.24
CA HIS A 180 -22.01 4.06 3.48
C HIS A 180 -20.61 4.32 2.91
N LEU A 181 -19.86 3.26 2.57
CA LEU A 181 -18.54 3.42 1.93
C LEU A 181 -18.68 4.00 0.52
N SER A 182 -17.71 4.81 0.12
CA SER A 182 -17.56 5.24 -1.27
C SER A 182 -17.28 4.02 -2.16
N THR A 183 -17.80 4.08 -3.38
CA THR A 183 -17.54 3.07 -4.42
C THR A 183 -16.27 3.33 -5.20
N ALA A 184 -15.60 4.47 -4.96
CA ALA A 184 -14.37 4.85 -5.64
C ALA A 184 -13.20 3.91 -5.25
N LYS A 185 -12.35 3.60 -6.22
CA LYS A 185 -11.07 2.93 -5.96
C LYS A 185 -10.14 3.84 -5.14
N SER A 186 -9.19 3.23 -4.42
CA SER A 186 -8.14 4.00 -3.77
C SER A 186 -7.22 4.69 -4.79
N PRO A 187 -6.52 5.78 -4.40
CA PRO A 187 -5.52 6.43 -5.25
C PRO A 187 -4.50 5.45 -5.85
N GLN A 188 -4.05 4.46 -5.05
CA GLN A 188 -3.16 3.41 -5.55
C GLN A 188 -3.75 2.68 -6.76
N GLN A 189 -4.99 2.24 -6.66
CA GLN A 189 -5.63 1.44 -7.71
C GLN A 189 -6.07 2.29 -8.90
N MET A 190 -6.53 3.52 -8.66
CA MET A 190 -6.80 4.47 -9.74
C MET A 190 -5.54 4.75 -10.55
N PHE A 191 -4.41 4.94 -9.88
CA PHE A 191 -3.13 5.17 -10.56
C PHE A 191 -2.76 3.98 -11.45
N GLY A 192 -2.84 2.75 -10.92
CA GLY A 192 -2.53 1.54 -11.69
C GLY A 192 -3.40 1.40 -12.92
N ALA A 193 -4.72 1.57 -12.77
CA ALA A 193 -5.67 1.52 -13.89
C ALA A 193 -5.36 2.58 -14.96
N VAL A 194 -5.11 3.83 -14.56
CA VAL A 194 -4.79 4.94 -15.48
C VAL A 194 -3.43 4.70 -16.15
N THR A 195 -2.47 4.14 -15.43
CA THR A 195 -1.15 3.83 -15.99
C THR A 195 -1.24 2.80 -17.12
N LYS A 196 -1.96 1.70 -16.91
CA LYS A 196 -2.13 0.64 -17.91
C LYS A 196 -3.14 0.96 -19.02
N SER A 197 -3.88 2.07 -18.91
CA SER A 197 -4.84 2.51 -19.92
C SER A 197 -4.42 3.81 -20.59
N TYR A 198 -4.65 4.93 -19.92
CA TYR A 198 -4.44 6.26 -20.49
C TYR A 198 -2.95 6.58 -20.70
N PHE A 199 -2.10 6.34 -19.70
CA PHE A 199 -0.66 6.62 -19.82
C PHE A 199 -0.02 5.74 -20.89
N ALA A 200 -0.29 4.44 -20.90
CA ALA A 200 0.21 3.51 -21.91
C ALA A 200 -0.10 4.01 -23.33
N LYS A 201 -1.35 4.42 -23.57
CA LYS A 201 -1.76 4.99 -24.85
C LYS A 201 -1.05 6.31 -25.18
N LYS A 202 -0.90 7.21 -24.19
CA LYS A 202 -0.27 8.52 -24.39
C LYS A 202 1.23 8.41 -24.68
N ALA A 203 1.90 7.45 -24.07
CA ALA A 203 3.33 7.19 -24.23
C ALA A 203 3.66 6.22 -25.37
N ASP A 204 2.63 5.71 -26.07
CA ASP A 204 2.78 4.68 -27.13
C ASP A 204 3.49 3.41 -26.62
N ILE A 205 3.10 2.97 -25.42
CA ILE A 205 3.63 1.78 -24.75
C ILE A 205 2.58 0.67 -24.78
N ASP A 206 3.00 -0.57 -25.06
CA ASP A 206 2.15 -1.73 -24.88
C ASP A 206 1.83 -1.93 -23.39
N PRO A 207 0.56 -1.84 -22.97
CA PRO A 207 0.18 -2.01 -21.57
C PRO A 207 0.62 -3.34 -20.95
N ALA A 208 0.74 -4.40 -21.76
CA ALA A 208 1.19 -5.72 -21.32
C ALA A 208 2.66 -5.73 -20.86
N ARG A 209 3.45 -4.76 -21.30
CA ARG A 209 4.85 -4.59 -20.89
C ARG A 209 5.01 -3.77 -19.63
N ILE A 210 3.95 -3.09 -19.15
CA ILE A 210 4.02 -2.23 -17.98
C ILE A 210 3.95 -3.08 -16.71
N CYS A 211 4.96 -2.96 -15.86
CA CYS A 211 4.91 -3.40 -14.47
C CYS A 211 4.62 -2.17 -13.58
N SER A 212 3.38 -2.07 -13.11
CA SER A 212 2.95 -1.02 -12.19
C SER A 212 3.35 -1.37 -10.77
N ILE A 213 4.24 -0.57 -10.18
CA ILE A 213 4.82 -0.77 -8.85
C ILE A 213 4.35 0.35 -7.94
N SER A 214 3.99 0.01 -6.70
CA SER A 214 3.46 0.96 -5.73
C SER A 214 4.28 0.92 -4.44
N ILE A 215 4.77 2.09 -4.00
CA ILE A 215 5.46 2.23 -2.72
C ILE A 215 4.49 2.87 -1.74
N MET A 216 4.06 2.08 -0.72
CA MET A 216 2.97 2.43 0.17
C MET A 216 3.36 2.31 1.64
N PRO A 217 2.69 3.05 2.55
CA PRO A 217 3.04 3.04 3.96
C PRO A 217 2.55 1.82 4.72
N CYS A 218 1.64 1.02 4.15
CA CYS A 218 0.99 -0.06 4.88
C CYS A 218 0.87 -1.36 4.09
N VAL A 219 0.81 -2.48 4.83
CA VAL A 219 0.76 -3.83 4.25
C VAL A 219 -0.61 -4.20 3.68
N SER A 220 -1.69 -3.52 4.09
CA SER A 220 -3.03 -3.77 3.54
C SER A 220 -3.14 -3.41 2.05
N LYS A 221 -2.29 -2.50 1.57
CA LYS A 221 -2.20 -2.15 0.15
C LYS A 221 -1.72 -3.30 -0.73
N LYS A 222 -0.93 -4.23 -0.19
CA LYS A 222 -0.52 -5.47 -0.88
C LYS A 222 -1.69 -6.41 -1.14
N GLU A 223 -2.63 -6.46 -0.21
CA GLU A 223 -3.83 -7.27 -0.38
C GLU A 223 -4.84 -6.60 -1.31
N GLU A 224 -5.02 -5.29 -1.17
CA GLU A 224 -5.89 -4.53 -2.07
C GLU A 224 -5.52 -4.77 -3.54
N ALA A 225 -4.22 -4.68 -3.87
CA ALA A 225 -3.74 -4.91 -5.22
C ALA A 225 -3.97 -6.35 -5.73
N ALA A 226 -4.10 -7.33 -4.83
CA ALA A 226 -4.35 -8.72 -5.17
C ALA A 226 -5.84 -9.06 -5.33
N LEU A 227 -6.75 -8.14 -5.05
CA LEU A 227 -8.19 -8.39 -5.18
C LEU A 227 -8.58 -8.55 -6.66
N PRO A 228 -9.40 -9.54 -7.02
CA PRO A 228 -9.79 -9.79 -8.41
C PRO A 228 -10.44 -8.60 -9.12
N GLN A 229 -11.16 -7.76 -8.36
CA GLN A 229 -11.80 -6.55 -8.89
C GLN A 229 -10.84 -5.38 -9.16
N MET A 230 -9.54 -5.53 -8.89
CA MET A 230 -8.53 -4.52 -9.16
C MET A 230 -7.74 -4.83 -10.44
N ALA A 231 -8.49 -5.10 -11.52
CA ALA A 231 -7.98 -5.52 -12.83
C ALA A 231 -8.78 -4.88 -14.00
N ASP A 232 -9.24 -3.64 -13.82
CA ASP A 232 -10.14 -2.98 -14.77
C ASP A 232 -9.45 -2.50 -16.05
N ALA A 233 -8.13 -2.31 -16.02
CA ALA A 233 -7.38 -1.98 -17.23
C ALA A 233 -7.34 -3.12 -18.26
N GLY A 234 -7.67 -4.36 -17.86
CA GLY A 234 -7.74 -5.51 -18.76
C GLY A 234 -6.40 -6.18 -19.08
N TYR A 235 -5.32 -5.77 -18.41
CA TYR A 235 -3.95 -6.29 -18.57
C TYR A 235 -3.42 -6.89 -17.27
N GLY A 236 -4.16 -7.82 -16.67
CA GLY A 236 -3.88 -8.37 -15.36
C GLY A 236 -4.26 -7.40 -14.23
N GLN A 237 -3.58 -7.49 -13.10
CA GLN A 237 -3.82 -6.55 -11.99
C GLN A 237 -3.43 -5.12 -12.39
N ASP A 238 -4.20 -4.13 -11.94
CA ASP A 238 -3.89 -2.71 -12.22
C ASP A 238 -2.56 -2.29 -11.55
N VAL A 239 -2.27 -2.83 -10.37
CA VAL A 239 -0.98 -2.70 -9.68
C VAL A 239 -0.37 -4.10 -9.50
N ASP A 240 0.79 -4.33 -10.08
CA ASP A 240 1.43 -5.65 -10.11
C ASP A 240 2.21 -5.95 -8.82
N ILE A 241 2.93 -4.95 -8.29
CA ILE A 241 3.78 -5.11 -7.11
C ILE A 241 3.54 -3.96 -6.14
N VAL A 242 3.40 -4.29 -4.86
CA VAL A 242 3.32 -3.29 -3.78
C VAL A 242 4.45 -3.55 -2.80
N ILE A 243 5.28 -2.54 -2.56
CA ILE A 243 6.31 -2.56 -1.52
C ILE A 243 6.02 -1.50 -0.46
N THR A 244 6.48 -1.77 0.75
CA THR A 244 6.38 -0.82 1.88
C THR A 244 7.58 0.11 1.92
N THR A 245 7.49 1.20 2.68
CA THR A 245 8.62 2.10 2.96
C THR A 245 9.85 1.33 3.49
N ARG A 246 9.64 0.31 4.33
CA ARG A 246 10.74 -0.51 4.87
C ARG A 246 11.39 -1.39 3.80
N GLU A 247 10.60 -1.91 2.87
CA GLU A 247 11.11 -2.66 1.71
C GLU A 247 11.93 -1.75 0.80
N LEU A 248 11.44 -0.54 0.51
CA LEU A 248 12.19 0.47 -0.24
C LEU A 248 13.56 0.75 0.40
N VAL A 249 13.60 1.00 1.71
CA VAL A 249 14.86 1.27 2.41
C VAL A 249 15.82 0.07 2.32
N ARG A 250 15.29 -1.17 2.41
CA ARG A 250 16.13 -2.38 2.21
C ARG A 250 16.70 -2.44 0.79
N MET A 251 15.91 -2.10 -0.22
CA MET A 251 16.38 -2.07 -1.61
C MET A 251 17.47 -1.01 -1.82
N ILE A 252 17.28 0.22 -1.30
CA ILE A 252 18.28 1.30 -1.37
C ILE A 252 19.62 0.83 -0.76
N ARG A 253 19.55 0.13 0.38
CA ARG A 253 20.75 -0.43 1.04
C ARG A 253 21.37 -1.58 0.25
N ALA A 254 20.55 -2.46 -0.31
CA ALA A 254 21.03 -3.61 -1.10
C ALA A 254 21.79 -3.17 -2.36
N GLU A 255 21.28 -2.14 -3.03
CA GLU A 255 21.93 -1.52 -4.20
C GLU A 255 23.08 -0.57 -3.82
N SER A 256 23.35 -0.39 -2.53
CA SER A 256 24.36 0.55 -2.05
C SER A 256 24.19 1.97 -2.57
N VAL A 257 22.96 2.40 -2.81
CA VAL A 257 22.66 3.75 -3.27
C VAL A 257 22.85 4.73 -2.11
N TYR A 258 23.57 5.81 -2.38
CA TYR A 258 23.78 6.89 -1.42
C TYR A 258 22.99 8.15 -1.86
N PRO A 259 21.75 8.33 -1.35
CA PRO A 259 20.86 9.39 -1.84
C PRO A 259 21.44 10.79 -1.74
N MET A 260 22.29 11.06 -0.74
CA MET A 260 22.93 12.38 -0.54
C MET A 260 23.95 12.74 -1.62
N ALA A 261 24.42 11.77 -2.41
CA ALA A 261 25.33 12.01 -3.52
C ALA A 261 24.60 12.27 -4.86
N LEU A 262 23.26 12.13 -4.88
CA LEU A 262 22.46 12.31 -6.08
C LEU A 262 21.94 13.74 -6.19
N ASP A 263 22.00 14.29 -7.40
CA ASP A 263 21.32 15.54 -7.74
C ASP A 263 19.80 15.33 -7.69
N GLU A 264 19.08 16.30 -7.15
CA GLU A 264 17.64 16.25 -7.05
C GLU A 264 16.96 16.34 -8.42
N VAL A 265 15.95 15.52 -8.66
CA VAL A 265 15.15 15.54 -9.89
C VAL A 265 13.66 15.56 -9.57
N GLU A 266 12.87 16.13 -10.45
CA GLU A 266 11.41 16.11 -10.32
C GLU A 266 10.86 14.71 -10.59
N PHE A 267 9.67 14.44 -10.02
CA PHE A 267 8.85 13.31 -10.47
C PHE A 267 8.49 13.49 -11.95
N ASP A 268 8.31 12.38 -12.64
CA ASP A 268 7.77 12.42 -14.00
C ASP A 268 6.29 12.83 -13.94
N SER A 269 5.84 13.65 -14.88
CA SER A 269 4.46 14.14 -14.94
C SER A 269 3.81 14.01 -16.33
N PRO A 270 3.93 12.85 -17.00
CA PRO A 270 3.37 12.67 -18.33
C PRO A 270 1.84 12.63 -18.36
N LEU A 271 1.20 12.46 -17.22
CA LEU A 271 -0.26 12.50 -17.06
C LEU A 271 -0.79 13.94 -16.90
N GLY A 272 0.09 14.92 -16.75
CA GLY A 272 -0.22 16.32 -16.46
C GLY A 272 0.07 16.69 -15.01
N GLU A 273 -0.12 17.96 -14.70
CA GLU A 273 0.05 18.47 -13.34
C GLU A 273 -1.14 18.04 -12.47
N TYR A 274 -0.91 17.85 -11.18
CA TYR A 274 -1.93 17.64 -10.18
C TYR A 274 -2.22 18.93 -9.42
N SER A 275 -3.43 19.05 -8.89
CA SER A 275 -3.84 20.27 -8.18
C SER A 275 -3.29 20.35 -6.75
N GLY A 276 -2.87 19.22 -6.19
CA GLY A 276 -2.51 19.09 -4.79
C GLY A 276 -3.71 19.04 -3.85
N ALA A 277 -4.92 18.95 -4.36
CA ALA A 277 -6.13 18.87 -3.54
C ALA A 277 -6.26 17.53 -2.80
N GLY A 278 -5.57 16.50 -3.28
CA GLY A 278 -5.53 15.17 -2.67
C GLY A 278 -4.49 14.98 -1.57
N VAL A 279 -3.80 16.04 -1.15
CA VAL A 279 -2.70 16.00 -0.18
C VAL A 279 -3.18 16.42 1.20
#